data_8e3bbbb67a57f9392b01145f4aec04bd
#
_entry.id   8e3bbbb67a57f9392b01145f4aec04bd
#
_cell.length_a   1.000
_cell.length_b   1.000
_cell.length_c   1.000
_cell.angle_alpha   90.00
_cell.angle_beta   90.00
_cell.angle_gamma   90.00
#
_symmetry.space_group_name_H-M   'P 1'
#
loop_
_entity.id
_entity.type
_entity.pdbx_description
1 polymer ?
#
loop_
_entity_poly.entity_id
_entity_poly.type
_entity_poly.pdbx_seq_one_letter_code
_entity_poly.pdbx_strand_id
1 'polypeptide(L)'
;MNYLKYKHVNFIKDLQLLLNFVIIIYNASIFLAATNYICSNGYERAFLERISSVPLSPQKTFFEAIGLCLIIILIIKMKYFQNLKKKYNFVFYLELLLAIFVIYRLNGSYNGIILVILADIIANSKTYKHLISACMLYVFLFAITDYQLLAMFISLPSLETYISYLPITMVTMIYFFKNLLIIFNIVLFFLFLISYLFVQEKEKEHISEELEYVSHVNEQLKNYAALTEKIGEDNERKRISREIHDTLGHALTGILAGVDACRVLINIDTDKTKKQLDIVSDVVRQGIKDVRGSLNKLRPGALEETSLKVALEKMIKEFEEVSKLKIDFYYEWDRVDLEKTKEDIIFRIIQESITNALRHGKATEVEINMFNDDYKYMLVIQDNGVGCQEIHYGYGLKQMQERVAILDGKISFIGDNGFRTMVEFRK
;
A
#
# COMPACT_ATOMS: atom_id res chain seq x y z
N MET A 1 13.04 -6.07 -15.77
CA MET A 1 12.12 -7.11 -16.27
C MET A 1 11.10 -6.60 -17.31
N ASN A 2 10.61 -5.36 -17.24
CA ASN A 2 9.66 -4.80 -18.21
C ASN A 2 10.18 -4.63 -19.66
N TYR A 3 11.49 -4.53 -19.89
CA TYR A 3 12.06 -4.28 -21.24
C TYR A 3 11.81 -5.41 -22.23
N LEU A 4 11.93 -6.66 -21.79
CA LEU A 4 11.75 -7.84 -22.65
C LEU A 4 10.28 -8.08 -23.02
N LYS A 5 9.33 -7.75 -22.13
CA LYS A 5 7.87 -7.88 -22.34
C LYS A 5 7.39 -7.01 -23.51
N TYR A 6 7.87 -5.76 -23.60
CA TYR A 6 7.45 -4.77 -24.60
C TYR A 6 8.37 -4.73 -25.85
N LYS A 7 9.30 -5.67 -26.00
CA LYS A 7 10.27 -5.66 -27.10
C LYS A 7 9.60 -5.63 -28.49
N HIS A 8 8.54 -6.43 -28.70
CA HIS A 8 7.82 -6.46 -29.97
C HIS A 8 7.02 -5.17 -30.19
N VAL A 9 6.36 -4.65 -29.17
CA VAL A 9 5.60 -3.38 -29.23
C VAL A 9 6.53 -2.22 -29.59
N ASN A 10 7.67 -2.14 -28.92
CA ASN A 10 8.68 -1.12 -29.20
C ASN A 10 9.28 -1.25 -30.60
N PHE A 11 9.51 -2.47 -31.07
CA PHE A 11 10.00 -2.71 -32.41
C PHE A 11 9.01 -2.20 -33.48
N ILE A 12 7.71 -2.50 -33.34
CA ILE A 12 6.66 -2.01 -34.27
C ILE A 12 6.60 -0.48 -34.24
N LYS A 13 6.65 0.12 -33.07
CA LYS A 13 6.68 1.58 -32.90
C LYS A 13 7.91 2.20 -33.58
N ASP A 14 9.08 1.60 -33.42
CA ASP A 14 10.31 2.06 -34.05
C ASP A 14 10.25 1.94 -35.57
N LEU A 15 9.67 0.87 -36.08
CA LEU A 15 9.45 0.67 -37.51
C LEU A 15 8.46 1.71 -38.07
N GLN A 16 7.40 2.01 -37.33
CA GLN A 16 6.44 3.06 -37.70
C GLN A 16 7.11 4.43 -37.71
N LEU A 17 7.99 4.73 -36.77
CA LEU A 17 8.75 5.97 -36.72
C LEU A 17 9.67 6.13 -37.95
N LEU A 18 10.38 5.05 -38.29
CA LEU A 18 11.23 5.02 -39.49
C LEU A 18 10.43 5.18 -40.78
N LEU A 19 9.28 4.51 -40.89
CA LEU A 19 8.37 4.66 -42.03
C LEU A 19 7.89 6.09 -42.20
N ASN A 20 7.48 6.76 -41.09
CA ASN A 20 7.06 8.17 -41.12
C ASN A 20 8.19 9.09 -41.58
N PHE A 21 9.42 8.85 -41.19
CA PHE A 21 10.56 9.60 -41.67
C PHE A 21 10.73 9.44 -43.19
N VAL A 22 10.62 8.20 -43.72
CA VAL A 22 10.64 7.96 -45.16
C VAL A 22 9.48 8.68 -45.89
N ILE A 23 8.27 8.67 -45.35
CA ILE A 23 7.11 9.33 -45.93
C ILE A 23 7.30 10.85 -46.00
N ILE A 24 7.86 11.46 -44.96
CA ILE A 24 8.15 12.89 -44.92
C ILE A 24 9.19 13.26 -45.96
N ILE A 25 10.27 12.50 -46.08
CA ILE A 25 11.29 12.68 -47.12
C ILE A 25 10.63 12.56 -48.50
N TYR A 26 9.84 11.53 -48.75
CA TYR A 26 9.12 11.30 -49.98
C TYR A 26 8.25 12.49 -50.40
N ASN A 27 7.36 12.97 -49.47
CA ASN A 27 6.50 14.12 -49.78
C ASN A 27 7.30 15.40 -49.99
N ALA A 28 8.34 15.67 -49.19
CA ALA A 28 9.21 16.84 -49.37
C ALA A 28 9.96 16.77 -50.70
N SER A 29 10.39 15.59 -51.14
CA SER A 29 11.05 15.38 -52.45
C SER A 29 10.10 15.64 -53.63
N ILE A 30 8.82 15.30 -53.51
CA ILE A 30 7.81 15.61 -54.55
C ILE A 30 7.71 17.10 -54.76
N PHE A 31 7.58 17.93 -53.70
CA PHE A 31 7.54 19.38 -53.84
C PHE A 31 8.79 19.93 -54.47
N LEU A 32 9.99 19.43 -54.12
CA LEU A 32 11.25 19.84 -54.68
C LEU A 32 11.34 19.48 -56.20
N ALA A 33 11.02 18.23 -56.54
CA ALA A 33 11.06 17.75 -57.90
C ALA A 33 10.03 18.45 -58.81
N ALA A 34 8.80 18.60 -58.33
CA ALA A 34 7.73 19.25 -59.06
C ALA A 34 8.06 20.73 -59.34
N THR A 35 8.59 21.46 -58.34
CA THR A 35 8.98 22.87 -58.53
C THR A 35 10.16 22.97 -59.52
N ASN A 36 11.16 22.11 -59.38
CA ASN A 36 12.27 22.12 -60.37
C ASN A 36 11.78 21.85 -61.79
N TYR A 37 10.81 20.92 -61.95
CA TYR A 37 10.22 20.62 -63.26
C TYR A 37 9.42 21.81 -63.82
N ILE A 38 8.63 22.50 -63.01
CA ILE A 38 7.85 23.71 -63.35
C ILE A 38 8.81 24.81 -63.84
N CYS A 39 9.89 25.06 -63.09
CA CYS A 39 10.88 26.07 -63.44
C CYS A 39 11.69 25.70 -64.71
N SER A 40 12.09 24.45 -64.86
CA SER A 40 12.87 24.02 -66.03
C SER A 40 12.09 24.02 -67.36
N ASN A 41 10.75 23.95 -67.27
CA ASN A 41 9.88 23.93 -68.45
C ASN A 41 9.14 25.29 -68.71
N GLY A 42 9.45 26.32 -67.91
CA GLY A 42 8.86 27.67 -68.10
C GLY A 42 7.40 27.78 -67.71
N TYR A 43 6.91 26.93 -66.82
CA TYR A 43 5.52 26.95 -66.36
C TYR A 43 5.29 27.83 -65.13
N GLU A 44 6.29 28.62 -64.67
CA GLU A 44 6.24 29.41 -63.44
C GLU A 44 5.06 30.35 -63.37
N ARG A 45 4.79 31.09 -64.48
CA ARG A 45 3.69 32.05 -64.53
C ARG A 45 2.34 31.35 -64.39
N ALA A 46 2.12 30.29 -65.16
CA ALA A 46 0.86 29.52 -65.14
C ALA A 46 0.66 28.85 -63.80
N PHE A 47 1.73 28.44 -63.13
CA PHE A 47 1.69 27.89 -61.77
C PHE A 47 1.30 28.97 -60.75
N LEU A 48 1.94 30.15 -60.76
CA LEU A 48 1.64 31.25 -59.86
C LEU A 48 0.22 31.80 -60.01
N GLU A 49 -0.37 31.76 -61.20
CA GLU A 49 -1.77 32.15 -61.43
C GLU A 49 -2.79 31.15 -60.85
N ARG A 50 -2.38 29.87 -60.60
CA ARG A 50 -3.24 28.83 -60.05
C ARG A 50 -3.17 28.64 -58.53
N ILE A 51 -2.14 29.17 -57.89
CA ILE A 51 -1.96 29.02 -56.45
C ILE A 51 -2.63 30.16 -55.70
N SER A 52 -3.19 29.83 -54.51
CA SER A 52 -3.87 30.78 -53.63
C SER A 52 -2.93 31.54 -52.69
N SER A 53 -1.65 31.12 -52.61
CA SER A 53 -0.65 31.71 -51.70
C SER A 53 0.76 31.59 -52.28
N VAL A 54 1.67 32.47 -51.87
CA VAL A 54 3.07 32.44 -52.34
C VAL A 54 3.73 31.15 -51.83
N PRO A 55 4.30 30.32 -52.73
CA PRO A 55 4.94 29.07 -52.34
C PRO A 55 6.22 29.34 -51.56
N LEU A 56 6.49 28.51 -50.54
CA LEU A 56 7.75 28.53 -49.85
C LEU A 56 8.86 27.97 -50.76
N SER A 57 10.10 28.39 -50.54
CA SER A 57 11.23 27.83 -51.33
C SER A 57 11.29 26.31 -51.08
N PRO A 58 11.30 25.48 -52.14
CA PRO A 58 11.19 24.02 -52.00
C PRO A 58 12.39 23.39 -51.29
N GLN A 59 13.59 23.95 -51.46
CA GLN A 59 14.79 23.52 -50.74
C GLN A 59 14.65 23.77 -49.23
N LYS A 60 14.15 24.95 -48.82
CA LYS A 60 13.90 25.29 -47.41
C LYS A 60 12.86 24.35 -46.80
N THR A 61 11.73 24.15 -47.54
CA THR A 61 10.69 23.22 -47.12
C THR A 61 11.23 21.79 -46.88
N PHE A 62 12.08 21.30 -47.82
CA PHE A 62 12.68 20.00 -47.73
C PHE A 62 13.56 19.84 -46.46
N PHE A 63 14.52 20.73 -46.26
CA PHE A 63 15.43 20.64 -45.12
C PHE A 63 14.72 20.88 -43.76
N GLU A 64 13.79 21.81 -43.71
CA GLU A 64 13.03 22.10 -42.47
C GLU A 64 12.14 20.90 -42.06
N ALA A 65 11.40 20.31 -43.01
CA ALA A 65 10.54 19.15 -42.72
C ALA A 65 11.34 17.97 -42.20
N ILE A 66 12.49 17.68 -42.80
CA ILE A 66 13.41 16.63 -42.39
C ILE A 66 14.02 16.94 -41.01
N GLY A 67 14.51 18.16 -40.80
CA GLY A 67 15.11 18.60 -39.54
C GLY A 67 14.13 18.50 -38.37
N LEU A 68 12.90 18.97 -38.55
CA LEU A 68 11.84 18.87 -37.54
C LEU A 68 11.49 17.41 -37.25
N CYS A 69 11.40 16.55 -38.26
CA CYS A 69 11.14 15.14 -38.08
C CYS A 69 12.26 14.46 -37.26
N LEU A 70 13.53 14.77 -37.55
CA LEU A 70 14.68 14.27 -36.78
C LEU A 70 14.63 14.72 -35.31
N ILE A 71 14.19 15.96 -35.04
CA ILE A 71 14.00 16.46 -33.68
C ILE A 71 12.91 15.66 -32.97
N ILE A 72 11.78 15.37 -33.62
CA ILE A 72 10.70 14.54 -33.05
C ILE A 72 11.23 13.15 -32.73
N ILE A 73 11.95 12.50 -33.65
CA ILE A 73 12.58 11.19 -33.45
C ILE A 73 13.52 11.21 -32.23
N LEU A 74 14.34 12.24 -32.14
CA LEU A 74 15.28 12.40 -31.02
C LEU A 74 14.56 12.56 -29.69
N ILE A 75 13.50 13.36 -29.64
CA ILE A 75 12.69 13.56 -28.43
C ILE A 75 12.04 12.23 -27.99
N ILE A 76 11.43 11.49 -28.91
CA ILE A 76 10.82 10.18 -28.62
C ILE A 76 11.86 9.20 -28.11
N LYS A 77 13.06 9.16 -28.69
CA LYS A 77 14.15 8.28 -28.24
C LYS A 77 14.75 8.70 -26.91
N MET A 78 14.89 10.01 -26.65
CA MET A 78 15.38 10.51 -25.36
C MET A 78 14.44 10.18 -24.19
N LYS A 79 13.12 10.24 -24.38
CA LYS A 79 12.15 9.77 -23.36
C LYS A 79 12.43 8.33 -22.92
N TYR A 80 12.77 7.50 -23.88
CA TYR A 80 13.05 6.09 -23.64
C TYR A 80 14.29 5.87 -22.76
N PHE A 81 15.36 6.67 -22.97
CA PHE A 81 16.63 6.53 -22.23
C PHE A 81 16.60 7.13 -20.82
N GLN A 82 15.89 8.23 -20.59
CA GLN A 82 16.03 9.02 -19.36
C GLN A 82 15.08 8.67 -18.23
N ASN A 83 14.15 7.72 -18.35
CA ASN A 83 13.20 7.35 -17.27
C ASN A 83 12.55 8.57 -16.57
N LEU A 84 12.32 9.67 -17.28
CA LEU A 84 11.87 10.97 -16.78
C LEU A 84 10.38 10.95 -16.39
N LYS A 85 10.06 10.26 -15.29
CA LYS A 85 8.69 9.95 -14.83
C LYS A 85 7.80 11.15 -14.47
N LYS A 86 8.30 12.37 -14.37
CA LYS A 86 7.54 13.53 -13.85
C LYS A 86 7.28 14.71 -14.83
N LYS A 87 7.94 14.75 -15.98
CA LYS A 87 7.81 15.86 -16.96
C LYS A 87 7.13 15.50 -18.29
N TYR A 88 6.49 14.32 -18.38
CA TYR A 88 5.96 13.78 -19.65
C TYR A 88 4.91 14.64 -20.34
N ASN A 89 4.00 15.25 -19.59
CA ASN A 89 2.88 15.97 -20.21
C ASN A 89 3.34 17.14 -21.10
N PHE A 90 4.35 17.90 -20.69
CA PHE A 90 4.86 19.01 -21.48
C PHE A 90 5.55 18.54 -22.77
N VAL A 91 6.28 17.45 -22.73
CA VAL A 91 7.02 16.91 -23.89
C VAL A 91 6.06 16.43 -24.98
N PHE A 92 4.92 15.84 -24.64
CA PHE A 92 3.89 15.46 -25.61
C PHE A 92 3.30 16.66 -26.36
N TYR A 93 3.06 17.77 -25.67
CA TYR A 93 2.59 18.99 -26.33
C TYR A 93 3.65 19.57 -27.27
N LEU A 94 4.94 19.45 -26.92
CA LEU A 94 6.04 19.88 -27.78
C LEU A 94 6.13 19.02 -29.04
N GLU A 95 6.03 17.68 -28.91
CA GLU A 95 6.00 16.77 -30.07
C GLU A 95 4.82 17.07 -31.00
N LEU A 96 3.64 17.31 -30.42
CA LEU A 96 2.45 17.66 -31.14
C LEU A 96 2.64 18.97 -31.93
N LEU A 97 3.18 20.00 -31.28
CA LEU A 97 3.44 21.31 -31.92
C LEU A 97 4.45 21.13 -33.06
N LEU A 98 5.50 20.37 -32.87
CA LEU A 98 6.46 20.07 -33.94
C LEU A 98 5.83 19.28 -35.09
N ALA A 99 4.94 18.32 -34.82
CA ALA A 99 4.23 17.57 -35.85
C ALA A 99 3.30 18.47 -36.67
N ILE A 100 2.53 19.36 -36.03
CA ILE A 100 1.71 20.34 -36.71
C ILE A 100 2.58 21.22 -37.60
N PHE A 101 3.75 21.62 -37.16
CA PHE A 101 4.66 22.42 -37.96
C PHE A 101 5.24 21.64 -39.17
N VAL A 102 5.53 20.32 -39.00
CA VAL A 102 5.88 19.46 -40.16
C VAL A 102 4.74 19.38 -41.18
N ILE A 103 3.50 19.17 -40.71
CA ILE A 103 2.31 19.12 -41.59
C ILE A 103 2.11 20.43 -42.33
N TYR A 104 2.26 21.57 -41.63
CA TYR A 104 2.20 22.90 -42.27
C TYR A 104 3.27 23.09 -43.34
N ARG A 105 4.55 22.65 -43.04
CA ARG A 105 5.65 22.72 -44.01
C ARG A 105 5.44 21.85 -45.25
N LEU A 106 4.72 20.73 -45.08
CA LEU A 106 4.33 19.86 -46.20
C LEU A 106 2.99 20.27 -46.85
N ASN A 107 2.52 21.51 -46.63
CA ASN A 107 1.24 22.02 -47.13
C ASN A 107 0.05 21.08 -46.85
N GLY A 108 0.00 20.42 -45.70
CA GLY A 108 -1.05 19.46 -45.36
C GLY A 108 -1.07 18.17 -46.19
N SER A 109 -0.04 17.92 -47.03
CA SER A 109 -0.02 16.74 -47.90
C SER A 109 0.14 15.40 -47.16
N TYR A 110 0.58 15.42 -45.88
CA TYR A 110 0.73 14.25 -45.05
C TYR A 110 0.55 14.61 -43.56
N ASN A 111 -0.40 13.93 -42.88
CA ASN A 111 -0.70 14.12 -41.48
C ASN A 111 -0.45 12.84 -40.61
N GLY A 112 -0.01 11.75 -41.23
CA GLY A 112 0.17 10.46 -40.56
C GLY A 112 1.22 10.42 -39.43
N ILE A 113 2.07 11.46 -39.30
CA ILE A 113 3.00 11.63 -38.19
C ILE A 113 2.27 11.71 -36.83
N ILE A 114 1.01 12.18 -36.81
CA ILE A 114 0.17 12.26 -35.61
C ILE A 114 -0.06 10.87 -35.05
N LEU A 115 -0.20 9.83 -35.89
CA LEU A 115 -0.38 8.45 -35.43
C LEU A 115 0.84 7.91 -34.68
N VAL A 116 2.06 8.33 -35.05
CA VAL A 116 3.29 7.95 -34.33
C VAL A 116 3.30 8.53 -32.91
N ILE A 117 2.94 9.81 -32.79
CA ILE A 117 2.91 10.49 -31.50
C ILE A 117 1.80 9.89 -30.63
N LEU A 118 0.65 9.55 -31.21
CA LEU A 118 -0.43 8.85 -30.54
C LEU A 118 0.04 7.47 -30.04
N ALA A 119 0.78 6.71 -30.85
CA ALA A 119 1.36 5.44 -30.42
C ALA A 119 2.35 5.62 -29.25
N ASP A 120 3.15 6.69 -29.27
CA ASP A 120 4.07 7.00 -28.17
C ASP A 120 3.34 7.37 -26.87
N ILE A 121 2.24 8.14 -26.96
CA ILE A 121 1.41 8.45 -25.80
C ILE A 121 0.75 7.21 -25.22
N ILE A 122 0.17 6.35 -26.05
CA ILE A 122 -0.46 5.09 -25.65
C ILE A 122 0.56 4.21 -24.89
N ALA A 123 1.77 4.08 -25.42
CA ALA A 123 2.82 3.27 -24.80
C ALA A 123 3.33 3.81 -23.46
N ASN A 124 3.28 5.13 -23.23
CA ASN A 124 3.88 5.77 -22.06
C ASN A 124 2.88 6.35 -21.05
N SER A 125 1.57 6.35 -21.36
CA SER A 125 0.53 6.88 -20.47
C SER A 125 0.27 5.92 -19.31
N LYS A 126 0.24 6.47 -18.08
CA LYS A 126 -0.03 5.70 -16.84
C LYS A 126 -1.46 5.82 -16.34
N THR A 127 -2.18 6.86 -16.77
CA THR A 127 -3.49 7.19 -16.22
C THR A 127 -4.54 7.10 -17.31
N TYR A 128 -5.52 6.23 -17.10
CA TYR A 128 -6.60 5.98 -18.08
C TYR A 128 -7.36 7.26 -18.51
N LYS A 129 -7.63 8.18 -17.57
CA LYS A 129 -8.30 9.45 -17.89
C LYS A 129 -7.48 10.33 -18.86
N HIS A 130 -6.17 10.42 -18.64
CA HIS A 130 -5.29 11.18 -19.54
C HIS A 130 -5.14 10.50 -20.90
N LEU A 131 -5.16 9.17 -20.94
CA LEU A 131 -5.10 8.42 -22.18
C LEU A 131 -6.31 8.70 -23.05
N ILE A 132 -7.53 8.63 -22.51
CA ILE A 132 -8.75 8.90 -23.28
C ILE A 132 -8.77 10.34 -23.81
N SER A 133 -8.47 11.33 -22.96
CA SER A 133 -8.45 12.73 -23.39
C SER A 133 -7.40 13.01 -24.46
N ALA A 134 -6.22 12.39 -24.34
CA ALA A 134 -5.19 12.47 -25.36
C ALA A 134 -5.64 11.80 -26.67
N CYS A 135 -6.18 10.59 -26.64
CA CYS A 135 -6.69 9.92 -27.83
C CYS A 135 -7.74 10.74 -28.56
N MET A 136 -8.71 11.31 -27.85
CA MET A 136 -9.74 12.19 -28.43
C MET A 136 -9.11 13.41 -29.11
N LEU A 137 -8.16 14.08 -28.42
CA LEU A 137 -7.48 15.26 -28.98
C LEU A 137 -6.69 14.88 -30.24
N TYR A 138 -5.97 13.76 -30.24
CA TYR A 138 -5.15 13.37 -31.39
C TYR A 138 -5.98 12.93 -32.61
N VAL A 139 -7.08 12.21 -32.36
CA VAL A 139 -8.02 11.84 -33.42
C VAL A 139 -8.65 13.09 -34.04
N PHE A 140 -9.05 14.07 -33.21
CA PHE A 140 -9.56 15.34 -33.66
C PHE A 140 -8.52 16.13 -34.50
N LEU A 141 -7.28 16.19 -34.02
CA LEU A 141 -6.18 16.84 -34.72
C LEU A 141 -5.83 16.14 -36.04
N PHE A 142 -5.85 14.80 -36.06
CA PHE A 142 -5.65 14.03 -37.28
C PHE A 142 -6.70 14.35 -38.34
N ALA A 143 -7.98 14.50 -37.93
CA ALA A 143 -9.04 14.89 -38.83
C ALA A 143 -8.89 16.34 -39.34
N ILE A 144 -8.61 17.31 -38.45
CA ILE A 144 -8.48 18.73 -38.84
C ILE A 144 -7.25 18.99 -39.70
N THR A 145 -6.17 18.26 -39.53
CA THR A 145 -4.92 18.39 -40.30
C THR A 145 -4.99 17.73 -41.67
N ASP A 146 -6.11 17.11 -42.04
CA ASP A 146 -6.36 16.72 -43.43
C ASP A 146 -6.35 17.94 -44.32
N TYR A 147 -5.73 17.81 -45.52
CA TYR A 147 -5.56 18.95 -46.44
C TYR A 147 -6.88 19.66 -46.76
N GLN A 148 -7.95 18.91 -47.00
CA GLN A 148 -9.23 19.50 -47.42
C GLN A 148 -9.84 20.39 -46.31
N LEU A 149 -9.74 19.94 -45.05
CA LEU A 149 -10.21 20.73 -43.92
C LEU A 149 -9.25 21.88 -43.58
N LEU A 150 -7.93 21.62 -43.63
CA LEU A 150 -6.92 22.62 -43.34
C LEU A 150 -6.97 23.79 -44.36
N ALA A 151 -7.23 23.50 -45.64
CA ALA A 151 -7.33 24.47 -46.70
C ALA A 151 -8.55 25.42 -46.56
N MET A 152 -9.56 25.07 -45.75
CA MET A 152 -10.69 25.98 -45.46
C MET A 152 -10.28 27.12 -44.53
N PHE A 153 -9.26 26.92 -43.72
CA PHE A 153 -8.79 27.90 -42.70
C PHE A 153 -7.52 28.64 -43.15
N ILE A 154 -6.64 27.94 -43.89
CA ILE A 154 -5.33 28.45 -44.26
C ILE A 154 -5.15 28.23 -45.76
N SER A 155 -4.83 29.28 -46.48
CA SER A 155 -4.54 29.19 -47.93
C SER A 155 -3.19 28.50 -48.14
N LEU A 156 -3.23 27.20 -48.43
CA LEU A 156 -2.04 26.38 -48.72
C LEU A 156 -2.13 25.87 -50.16
N PRO A 157 -1.03 25.93 -50.94
CA PRO A 157 -1.03 25.34 -52.26
C PRO A 157 -1.10 23.83 -52.19
N SER A 158 -2.03 23.22 -52.92
CA SER A 158 -2.25 21.78 -52.91
C SER A 158 -1.10 21.03 -53.58
N LEU A 159 -0.82 19.83 -53.08
CA LEU A 159 0.13 18.90 -53.75
C LEU A 159 -0.32 18.64 -55.19
N GLU A 160 -1.62 18.55 -55.43
CA GLU A 160 -2.22 18.32 -56.73
C GLU A 160 -1.83 19.44 -57.71
N THR A 161 -1.86 20.69 -57.29
CA THR A 161 -1.44 21.83 -58.12
C THR A 161 0.02 21.71 -58.57
N TYR A 162 0.92 21.26 -57.69
CA TYR A 162 2.33 21.04 -58.04
C TYR A 162 2.53 19.90 -59.04
N ILE A 163 1.89 18.75 -58.85
CA ILE A 163 2.09 17.58 -59.69
C ILE A 163 1.33 17.61 -61.00
N SER A 164 0.32 18.51 -61.16
CA SER A 164 -0.49 18.63 -62.37
C SER A 164 0.33 19.03 -63.61
N TYR A 165 1.53 19.59 -63.44
CA TYR A 165 2.43 19.97 -64.52
C TYR A 165 3.39 18.79 -64.92
N LEU A 166 3.42 17.71 -64.13
CA LEU A 166 4.25 16.55 -64.44
C LEU A 166 3.60 15.63 -65.49
N PRO A 167 4.37 14.80 -66.21
CA PRO A 167 3.79 13.78 -67.08
C PRO A 167 2.84 12.84 -66.31
N ILE A 168 1.75 12.43 -67.00
CA ILE A 168 0.70 11.63 -66.38
C ILE A 168 1.20 10.33 -65.75
N THR A 169 2.23 9.70 -66.34
CA THR A 169 2.86 8.52 -65.83
C THR A 169 3.58 8.76 -64.49
N MET A 170 4.23 9.92 -64.33
CA MET A 170 4.83 10.32 -63.05
C MET A 170 3.80 10.60 -61.98
N VAL A 171 2.71 11.30 -62.36
CA VAL A 171 1.60 11.62 -61.45
C VAL A 171 0.98 10.33 -60.89
N THR A 172 0.70 9.35 -61.76
CA THR A 172 0.12 8.06 -61.30
C THR A 172 1.05 7.30 -60.37
N MET A 173 2.38 7.27 -60.67
CA MET A 173 3.38 6.67 -59.79
C MET A 173 3.50 7.37 -58.45
N ILE A 174 3.47 8.71 -58.42
CA ILE A 174 3.53 9.50 -57.18
C ILE A 174 2.34 9.15 -56.29
N TYR A 175 1.12 9.14 -56.82
CA TYR A 175 -0.06 8.77 -56.05
C TYR A 175 -0.04 7.31 -55.59
N PHE A 176 0.38 6.40 -56.44
CA PHE A 176 0.51 5.00 -56.10
C PHE A 176 1.41 4.79 -54.88
N PHE A 177 2.63 5.31 -54.92
CA PHE A 177 3.58 5.13 -53.81
C PHE A 177 3.16 5.90 -52.56
N LYS A 178 2.60 7.13 -52.71
CA LYS A 178 2.05 7.92 -51.60
C LYS A 178 0.97 7.13 -50.86
N ASN A 179 -0.03 6.62 -51.59
CA ASN A 179 -1.14 5.87 -50.98
C ASN A 179 -0.66 4.55 -50.36
N LEU A 180 0.26 3.85 -51.02
CA LEU A 180 0.86 2.61 -50.47
C LEU A 180 1.54 2.87 -49.14
N LEU A 181 2.35 3.95 -49.06
CA LEU A 181 3.07 4.31 -47.82
C LEU A 181 2.09 4.72 -46.67
N ILE A 182 1.03 5.47 -47.01
CA ILE A 182 -0.02 5.88 -46.04
C ILE A 182 -0.74 4.63 -45.48
N ILE A 183 -1.17 3.72 -46.38
CA ILE A 183 -1.81 2.45 -45.97
C ILE A 183 -0.90 1.68 -45.06
N PHE A 184 0.38 1.57 -45.43
CA PHE A 184 1.36 0.83 -44.61
C PHE A 184 1.55 1.46 -43.22
N ASN A 185 1.56 2.78 -43.13
CA ASN A 185 1.59 3.48 -41.84
C ASN A 185 0.36 3.18 -40.97
N ILE A 186 -0.83 3.16 -41.57
CA ILE A 186 -2.07 2.82 -40.86
C ILE A 186 -2.05 1.37 -40.38
N VAL A 187 -1.61 0.44 -41.24
CA VAL A 187 -1.47 -0.99 -40.88
C VAL A 187 -0.50 -1.15 -39.72
N LEU A 188 0.67 -0.50 -39.75
CA LEU A 188 1.62 -0.54 -38.63
C LEU A 188 1.05 0.01 -37.34
N PHE A 189 0.25 1.07 -37.41
CA PHE A 189 -0.43 1.63 -36.23
C PHE A 189 -1.41 0.62 -35.62
N PHE A 190 -2.23 -0.04 -36.46
CA PHE A 190 -3.15 -1.09 -35.98
C PHE A 190 -2.40 -2.29 -35.41
N LEU A 191 -1.30 -2.73 -36.04
CA LEU A 191 -0.46 -3.81 -35.51
C LEU A 191 0.16 -3.42 -34.15
N PHE A 192 0.58 -2.16 -33.99
CA PHE A 192 1.03 -1.63 -32.72
C PHE A 192 -0.09 -1.71 -31.67
N LEU A 193 -1.31 -1.26 -31.97
CA LEU A 193 -2.44 -1.29 -31.04
C LEU A 193 -2.77 -2.72 -30.58
N ILE A 194 -2.88 -3.65 -31.54
CA ILE A 194 -3.17 -5.07 -31.24
C ILE A 194 -2.06 -5.67 -30.36
N SER A 195 -0.81 -5.43 -30.72
CA SER A 195 0.34 -5.93 -29.94
C SER A 195 0.38 -5.32 -28.54
N TYR A 196 0.06 -4.04 -28.40
CA TYR A 196 0.00 -3.35 -27.12
C TYR A 196 -1.13 -3.92 -26.21
N LEU A 197 -2.35 -4.08 -26.76
CA LEU A 197 -3.48 -4.63 -26.04
C LEU A 197 -3.22 -6.06 -25.56
N PHE A 198 -2.60 -6.88 -26.43
CA PHE A 198 -2.25 -8.25 -26.06
C PHE A 198 -1.24 -8.33 -24.90
N VAL A 199 -0.25 -7.44 -24.86
CA VAL A 199 0.70 -7.35 -23.74
C VAL A 199 0.02 -6.87 -22.47
N GLN A 200 -0.89 -5.90 -22.57
CA GLN A 200 -1.67 -5.40 -21.42
C GLN A 200 -2.58 -6.49 -20.82
N GLU A 201 -3.25 -7.28 -21.66
CA GLU A 201 -4.11 -8.38 -21.20
C GLU A 201 -3.28 -9.43 -20.42
N LYS A 202 -2.15 -9.86 -20.98
CA LYS A 202 -1.24 -10.78 -20.27
C LYS A 202 -0.71 -10.22 -18.95
N GLU A 203 -0.43 -8.93 -18.88
CA GLU A 203 0.03 -8.30 -17.64
C GLU A 203 -1.06 -8.29 -16.57
N LYS A 204 -2.31 -8.04 -17.00
CA LYS A 204 -3.48 -8.08 -16.14
C LYS A 204 -3.75 -9.48 -15.59
N GLU A 205 -3.68 -10.52 -16.45
CA GLU A 205 -3.81 -11.93 -16.04
C GLU A 205 -2.75 -12.29 -14.97
N HIS A 206 -1.49 -11.96 -15.23
CA HIS A 206 -0.41 -12.25 -14.30
C HIS A 206 -0.57 -11.55 -12.94
N ILE A 207 -1.00 -10.28 -12.93
CA ILE A 207 -1.29 -9.55 -11.67
C ILE A 207 -2.45 -10.20 -10.92
N SER A 208 -3.48 -10.68 -11.65
CA SER A 208 -4.61 -11.38 -11.04
C SER A 208 -4.18 -12.68 -10.35
N GLU A 209 -3.33 -13.48 -11.01
CA GLU A 209 -2.76 -14.70 -10.44
C GLU A 209 -1.90 -14.43 -9.19
N GLU A 210 -1.05 -13.37 -9.25
CA GLU A 210 -0.24 -12.96 -8.08
C GLU A 210 -1.13 -12.53 -6.89
N LEU A 211 -2.21 -11.79 -7.15
CA LEU A 211 -3.16 -11.38 -6.10
C LEU A 211 -3.87 -12.58 -5.47
N GLU A 212 -4.30 -13.56 -6.26
CA GLU A 212 -4.91 -14.79 -5.77
C GLU A 212 -3.93 -15.59 -4.90
N TYR A 213 -2.68 -15.73 -5.36
CA TYR A 213 -1.63 -16.39 -4.58
C TYR A 213 -1.37 -15.69 -3.24
N VAL A 214 -1.23 -14.36 -3.22
CA VAL A 214 -1.02 -13.58 -1.99
C VAL A 214 -2.22 -13.71 -1.04
N SER A 215 -3.46 -13.72 -1.57
CA SER A 215 -4.67 -13.93 -0.78
C SER A 215 -4.67 -15.30 -0.09
N HIS A 216 -4.32 -16.36 -0.82
CA HIS A 216 -4.22 -17.72 -0.28
C HIS A 216 -3.15 -17.85 0.81
N VAL A 217 -1.96 -17.26 0.59
CA VAL A 217 -0.88 -17.24 1.61
C VAL A 217 -1.32 -16.49 2.87
N ASN A 218 -2.04 -15.37 2.74
CA ASN A 218 -2.58 -14.63 3.87
C ASN A 218 -3.59 -15.44 4.69
N GLU A 219 -4.45 -16.21 4.01
CA GLU A 219 -5.39 -17.11 4.69
C GLU A 219 -4.65 -18.22 5.46
N GLN A 220 -3.64 -18.83 4.85
CA GLN A 220 -2.79 -19.81 5.54
C GLN A 220 -2.11 -19.22 6.77
N LEU A 221 -1.54 -18.02 6.67
CA LEU A 221 -0.90 -17.34 7.81
C LEU A 221 -1.88 -17.09 8.96
N LYS A 222 -3.12 -16.69 8.68
CA LYS A 222 -4.16 -16.53 9.71
C LYS A 222 -4.47 -17.86 10.40
N ASN A 223 -4.58 -18.94 9.64
CA ASN A 223 -4.83 -20.27 10.19
C ASN A 223 -3.66 -20.76 11.05
N TYR A 224 -2.40 -20.53 10.64
CA TYR A 224 -1.23 -20.83 11.44
C TYR A 224 -1.16 -20.01 12.73
N ALA A 225 -1.50 -18.72 12.68
CA ALA A 225 -1.53 -17.87 13.87
C ALA A 225 -2.56 -18.39 14.89
N ALA A 226 -3.79 -18.69 14.45
CA ALA A 226 -4.83 -19.26 15.31
C ALA A 226 -4.44 -20.62 15.91
N LEU A 227 -3.79 -21.49 15.12
CA LEU A 227 -3.28 -22.78 15.62
C LEU A 227 -2.17 -22.60 16.66
N THR A 228 -1.25 -21.66 16.42
CA THR A 228 -0.14 -21.36 17.35
C THR A 228 -0.68 -20.81 18.68
N GLU A 229 -1.67 -19.94 18.63
CA GLU A 229 -2.38 -19.42 19.81
C GLU A 229 -3.00 -20.55 20.63
N LYS A 230 -3.75 -21.44 19.96
CA LYS A 230 -4.37 -22.61 20.62
C LYS A 230 -3.35 -23.55 21.25
N ILE A 231 -2.24 -23.81 20.56
CA ILE A 231 -1.13 -24.62 21.12
C ILE A 231 -0.52 -23.90 22.34
N GLY A 232 -0.38 -22.58 22.30
CA GLY A 232 0.08 -21.78 23.44
C GLY A 232 -0.84 -21.92 24.65
N GLU A 233 -2.16 -21.80 24.46
CA GLU A 233 -3.17 -21.99 25.51
C GLU A 233 -3.12 -23.42 26.11
N ASP A 234 -3.06 -24.44 25.27
CA ASP A 234 -2.98 -25.83 25.73
C ASP A 234 -1.70 -26.12 26.52
N ASN A 235 -0.56 -25.58 26.11
CA ASN A 235 0.70 -25.69 26.81
C ASN A 235 0.67 -25.00 28.18
N GLU A 236 0.10 -23.81 28.24
CA GLU A 236 -0.07 -23.06 29.49
C GLU A 236 -1.00 -23.80 30.45
N ARG A 237 -2.12 -24.33 29.94
CA ARG A 237 -3.04 -25.18 30.75
C ARG A 237 -2.35 -26.39 31.32
N LYS A 238 -1.50 -27.09 30.56
CA LYS A 238 -0.70 -28.21 31.01
C LYS A 238 0.34 -27.81 32.08
N ARG A 239 0.96 -26.62 31.89
CA ARG A 239 1.92 -26.06 32.84
C ARG A 239 1.27 -25.80 34.21
N ILE A 240 0.12 -25.11 34.19
CA ILE A 240 -0.62 -24.78 35.41
C ILE A 240 -1.16 -26.03 36.09
N SER A 241 -1.64 -27.03 35.34
CA SER A 241 -2.08 -28.30 35.90
C SER A 241 -0.95 -29.03 36.67
N ARG A 242 0.27 -29.00 36.15
CA ARG A 242 1.46 -29.54 36.87
C ARG A 242 1.77 -28.71 38.12
N GLU A 243 1.77 -27.37 38.03
CA GLU A 243 2.02 -26.49 39.19
C GLU A 243 1.01 -26.73 40.30
N ILE A 244 -0.28 -26.94 39.98
CA ILE A 244 -1.31 -27.30 40.93
C ILE A 244 -1.03 -28.68 41.57
N HIS A 245 -0.68 -29.70 40.78
CA HIS A 245 -0.41 -31.04 41.25
C HIS A 245 0.78 -31.08 42.23
N ASP A 246 1.86 -30.37 41.90
CA ASP A 246 3.06 -30.30 42.73
C ASP A 246 2.79 -29.58 44.08
N THR A 247 2.06 -28.45 44.01
CA THR A 247 1.69 -27.66 45.19
C THR A 247 0.78 -28.47 46.13
N LEU A 248 -0.25 -29.14 45.56
CA LEU A 248 -1.14 -30.02 46.32
C LEU A 248 -0.38 -31.23 46.93
N GLY A 249 0.47 -31.84 46.15
CA GLY A 249 1.27 -33.01 46.60
C GLY A 249 2.15 -32.68 47.83
N HIS A 250 2.84 -31.53 47.79
CA HIS A 250 3.63 -31.06 48.92
C HIS A 250 2.80 -30.73 50.15
N ALA A 251 1.68 -29.98 49.97
CA ALA A 251 0.79 -29.63 51.07
C ALA A 251 0.18 -30.89 51.76
N LEU A 252 -0.34 -31.83 50.96
CA LEU A 252 -0.94 -33.07 51.48
C LEU A 252 0.07 -33.93 52.20
N THR A 253 1.31 -34.04 51.71
CA THR A 253 2.39 -34.78 52.39
C THR A 253 2.75 -34.15 53.75
N GLY A 254 2.82 -32.80 53.79
CA GLY A 254 3.07 -32.06 55.03
C GLY A 254 1.95 -32.25 56.07
N ILE A 255 0.68 -32.21 55.61
CA ILE A 255 -0.50 -32.44 56.43
C ILE A 255 -0.47 -33.85 57.01
N LEU A 256 -0.21 -34.88 56.19
CA LEU A 256 -0.14 -36.27 56.62
C LEU A 256 0.91 -36.48 57.72
N ALA A 257 2.13 -35.97 57.47
CA ALA A 257 3.22 -36.04 58.45
C ALA A 257 2.88 -35.33 59.78
N GLY A 258 2.23 -34.15 59.67
CA GLY A 258 1.77 -33.40 60.85
C GLY A 258 0.69 -34.13 61.66
N VAL A 259 -0.28 -34.75 60.98
CA VAL A 259 -1.33 -35.57 61.62
C VAL A 259 -0.74 -36.83 62.30
N ASP A 260 0.20 -37.50 61.63
CA ASP A 260 0.88 -38.69 62.25
C ASP A 260 1.68 -38.28 63.49
N ALA A 261 2.36 -37.13 63.47
CA ALA A 261 3.00 -36.58 64.66
C ALA A 261 2.02 -36.30 65.80
N CYS A 262 0.85 -35.73 65.51
CA CYS A 262 -0.20 -35.53 66.50
C CYS A 262 -0.71 -36.85 67.13
N ARG A 263 -0.87 -37.91 66.33
CA ARG A 263 -1.29 -39.24 66.81
C ARG A 263 -0.30 -39.86 67.82
N VAL A 264 0.98 -39.59 67.62
CA VAL A 264 2.00 -40.05 68.59
C VAL A 264 2.02 -39.18 69.83
N LEU A 265 1.89 -37.91 69.74
CA LEU A 265 2.03 -36.94 70.83
C LEU A 265 0.77 -36.85 71.69
N ILE A 266 -0.40 -37.26 71.30
CA ILE A 266 -1.67 -37.05 72.01
C ILE A 266 -1.74 -37.71 73.35
N ASN A 267 -1.07 -38.89 73.51
CA ASN A 267 -0.97 -39.66 74.74
C ASN A 267 0.27 -39.35 75.60
N ILE A 268 1.17 -38.46 75.09
CA ILE A 268 2.44 -38.14 75.73
C ILE A 268 2.43 -36.70 76.26
N ASP A 269 2.02 -35.73 75.46
CA ASP A 269 2.04 -34.30 75.77
C ASP A 269 0.91 -33.54 74.98
N THR A 270 -0.16 -33.27 75.68
CA THR A 270 -1.35 -32.61 75.10
C THR A 270 -1.07 -31.17 74.60
N ASP A 271 -0.15 -30.46 75.26
CA ASP A 271 0.16 -29.05 74.83
C ASP A 271 1.02 -29.02 73.59
N LYS A 272 1.95 -30.00 73.45
CA LYS A 272 2.67 -30.15 72.18
C LYS A 272 1.77 -30.59 71.03
N THR A 273 0.79 -31.44 71.33
CA THR A 273 -0.19 -31.88 70.32
C THR A 273 -1.01 -30.72 69.83
N LYS A 274 -1.47 -29.78 70.67
CA LYS A 274 -2.17 -28.57 70.29
C LYS A 274 -1.34 -27.67 69.35
N LYS A 275 -0.07 -27.43 69.71
CA LYS A 275 0.85 -26.65 68.88
C LYS A 275 1.07 -27.29 67.50
N GLN A 276 1.17 -28.65 67.47
CA GLN A 276 1.34 -29.36 66.18
C GLN A 276 0.06 -29.27 65.31
N LEU A 277 -1.14 -29.30 65.91
CA LEU A 277 -2.41 -29.09 65.21
C LEU A 277 -2.53 -27.69 64.62
N ASP A 278 -2.04 -26.65 65.35
CA ASP A 278 -2.01 -25.29 64.84
C ASP A 278 -1.10 -25.19 63.56
N ILE A 279 0.10 -25.85 63.61
CA ILE A 279 0.99 -25.91 62.44
C ILE A 279 0.30 -26.61 61.26
N VAL A 280 -0.38 -27.72 61.47
CA VAL A 280 -1.11 -28.46 60.42
C VAL A 280 -2.23 -27.56 59.86
N SER A 281 -2.98 -26.84 60.71
CA SER A 281 -4.02 -25.90 60.27
C SER A 281 -3.48 -24.81 59.39
N ASP A 282 -2.31 -24.25 59.70
CA ASP A 282 -1.66 -23.21 58.90
C ASP A 282 -1.19 -23.75 57.56
N VAL A 283 -0.63 -24.99 57.50
CA VAL A 283 -0.23 -25.63 56.22
C VAL A 283 -1.46 -25.88 55.34
N VAL A 284 -2.59 -26.31 55.92
CA VAL A 284 -3.85 -26.47 55.15
C VAL A 284 -4.35 -25.14 54.60
N ARG A 285 -4.37 -24.09 55.41
CA ARG A 285 -4.80 -22.75 54.96
C ARG A 285 -3.92 -22.22 53.83
N GLN A 286 -2.60 -22.41 53.94
CA GLN A 286 -1.67 -21.97 52.88
C GLN A 286 -1.88 -22.79 51.59
N GLY A 287 -1.99 -24.12 51.69
CA GLY A 287 -2.25 -24.98 50.52
C GLY A 287 -3.55 -24.60 49.77
N ILE A 288 -4.64 -24.33 50.52
CA ILE A 288 -5.90 -23.85 49.93
C ILE A 288 -5.71 -22.52 49.20
N LYS A 289 -4.96 -21.56 49.78
CA LYS A 289 -4.67 -20.27 49.17
C LYS A 289 -3.88 -20.41 47.88
N ASP A 290 -2.86 -21.28 47.87
CA ASP A 290 -1.98 -21.52 46.73
C ASP A 290 -2.75 -22.17 45.53
N VAL A 291 -3.60 -23.16 45.85
CA VAL A 291 -4.49 -23.80 44.87
C VAL A 291 -5.49 -22.81 44.28
N ARG A 292 -6.13 -21.98 45.13
CA ARG A 292 -7.03 -20.93 44.63
C ARG A 292 -6.30 -19.92 43.73
N GLY A 293 -5.08 -19.54 44.10
CA GLY A 293 -4.23 -18.66 43.26
C GLY A 293 -3.94 -19.23 41.86
N SER A 294 -3.61 -20.54 41.83
CA SER A 294 -3.32 -21.26 40.58
C SER A 294 -4.60 -21.47 39.70
N LEU A 295 -5.75 -21.77 40.35
CA LEU A 295 -7.03 -21.90 39.67
C LEU A 295 -7.53 -20.56 39.08
N ASN A 296 -7.29 -19.45 39.76
CA ASN A 296 -7.65 -18.10 39.26
C ASN A 296 -6.83 -17.70 38.02
N LYS A 297 -5.62 -18.24 37.84
CA LYS A 297 -4.83 -18.11 36.61
C LYS A 297 -5.41 -18.90 35.42
N LEU A 298 -6.20 -19.96 35.69
CA LEU A 298 -6.86 -20.80 34.68
C LEU A 298 -8.22 -20.30 34.20
N ARG A 299 -8.82 -19.29 34.85
CA ARG A 299 -10.15 -18.82 34.52
C ARG A 299 -10.09 -17.76 33.40
N PRO A 300 -10.29 -18.11 32.11
CA PRO A 300 -10.66 -17.14 31.11
C PRO A 300 -12.11 -16.72 31.37
N GLY A 301 -12.40 -15.44 31.45
CA GLY A 301 -13.78 -14.98 31.42
C GLY A 301 -14.38 -14.50 32.74
N ALA A 302 -13.63 -13.70 33.53
CA ALA A 302 -14.26 -12.89 34.60
C ALA A 302 -15.32 -11.91 34.05
N LEU A 303 -15.35 -11.71 32.73
CA LEU A 303 -16.16 -10.74 32.01
C LEU A 303 -17.32 -11.34 31.19
N GLU A 304 -17.53 -12.65 31.20
CA GLU A 304 -18.54 -13.27 30.31
C GLU A 304 -20.00 -12.85 30.60
N GLU A 305 -20.33 -12.39 31.81
CA GLU A 305 -21.70 -12.04 32.20
C GLU A 305 -21.84 -10.65 32.86
N THR A 306 -20.77 -9.89 33.09
CA THR A 306 -20.79 -8.62 33.82
C THR A 306 -20.02 -7.53 33.08
N SER A 307 -20.40 -6.25 33.30
CA SER A 307 -19.64 -5.11 32.76
C SER A 307 -18.25 -5.01 33.39
N LEU A 308 -17.29 -4.43 32.65
CA LEU A 308 -15.91 -4.21 33.14
C LEU A 308 -15.87 -3.55 34.53
N LYS A 309 -16.71 -2.53 34.78
CA LYS A 309 -16.80 -1.84 36.09
C LYS A 309 -17.11 -2.80 37.22
N VAL A 310 -18.16 -3.62 37.08
CA VAL A 310 -18.60 -4.56 38.11
C VAL A 310 -17.54 -5.64 38.35
N ALA A 311 -16.86 -6.12 37.28
CA ALA A 311 -15.79 -7.10 37.40
C ALA A 311 -14.58 -6.51 38.15
N LEU A 312 -14.20 -5.24 37.86
CA LEU A 312 -13.11 -4.53 38.53
C LEU A 312 -13.44 -4.27 40.01
N GLU A 313 -14.64 -3.77 40.33
CA GLU A 313 -15.09 -3.54 41.70
C GLU A 313 -15.03 -4.85 42.52
N LYS A 314 -15.48 -5.96 41.97
CA LYS A 314 -15.41 -7.26 42.59
C LYS A 314 -13.95 -7.72 42.84
N MET A 315 -13.09 -7.60 41.84
CA MET A 315 -11.68 -7.94 41.95
C MET A 315 -10.96 -7.08 43.01
N ILE A 316 -11.23 -5.77 43.04
CA ILE A 316 -10.65 -4.83 44.00
C ILE A 316 -11.04 -5.27 45.41
N LYS A 317 -12.34 -5.52 45.67
CA LYS A 317 -12.82 -5.97 46.95
C LYS A 317 -12.15 -7.28 47.41
N GLU A 318 -11.98 -8.24 46.50
CA GLU A 318 -11.27 -9.50 46.79
C GLU A 318 -9.80 -9.25 47.20
N PHE A 319 -9.09 -8.30 46.51
CA PHE A 319 -7.73 -7.94 46.89
C PHE A 319 -7.68 -7.23 48.26
N GLU A 320 -8.56 -6.31 48.57
CA GLU A 320 -8.63 -5.60 49.84
C GLU A 320 -8.90 -6.56 51.02
N GLU A 321 -9.83 -7.51 50.83
CA GLU A 321 -10.18 -8.51 51.88
C GLU A 321 -9.01 -9.43 52.23
N VAL A 322 -8.18 -9.79 51.22
CA VAL A 322 -7.11 -10.78 51.39
C VAL A 322 -5.78 -10.13 51.79
N SER A 323 -5.47 -8.93 51.32
CA SER A 323 -4.11 -8.34 51.40
C SER A 323 -4.01 -7.15 52.36
N LYS A 324 -5.09 -6.61 52.88
CA LYS A 324 -5.17 -5.33 53.64
C LYS A 324 -4.65 -4.13 52.83
N LEU A 325 -4.55 -4.24 51.49
CA LEU A 325 -4.21 -3.18 50.60
C LEU A 325 -5.42 -2.25 50.45
N LYS A 326 -5.26 -0.94 50.59
CA LYS A 326 -6.30 0.03 50.28
C LYS A 326 -6.24 0.35 48.79
N ILE A 327 -7.38 0.28 48.08
CA ILE A 327 -7.43 0.57 46.65
C ILE A 327 -8.49 1.67 46.40
N ASP A 328 -8.00 2.84 46.00
CA ASP A 328 -8.86 3.94 45.62
C ASP A 328 -9.12 3.83 44.09
N PHE A 329 -10.42 3.66 43.74
CA PHE A 329 -10.81 3.36 42.35
C PHE A 329 -11.72 4.46 41.81
N TYR A 330 -11.26 5.16 40.78
CA TYR A 330 -12.01 6.20 40.08
C TYR A 330 -12.28 5.77 38.63
N TYR A 331 -13.59 5.75 38.25
CA TYR A 331 -14.02 5.19 36.98
C TYR A 331 -14.96 6.17 36.24
N GLU A 332 -14.47 6.76 35.14
CA GLU A 332 -15.23 7.69 34.28
C GLU A 332 -15.67 7.06 32.93
N TRP A 333 -15.48 5.77 32.74
CA TRP A 333 -15.83 5.09 31.47
C TRP A 333 -17.28 4.57 31.44
N ASP A 334 -18.21 5.18 32.18
CA ASP A 334 -19.58 4.70 32.37
C ASP A 334 -20.46 4.57 31.10
N ARG A 335 -20.02 5.08 29.94
CA ARG A 335 -20.74 5.02 28.66
C ARG A 335 -19.90 4.42 27.54
N VAL A 336 -18.93 3.65 27.88
CA VAL A 336 -17.98 3.07 26.94
C VAL A 336 -18.43 1.67 26.59
N ASP A 337 -18.77 1.44 25.33
CA ASP A 337 -19.03 0.11 24.78
C ASP A 337 -17.71 -0.42 24.15
N LEU A 338 -16.86 -1.01 24.99
CA LEU A 338 -15.63 -1.63 24.57
C LEU A 338 -15.91 -3.06 24.10
N GLU A 339 -15.22 -3.48 23.05
CA GLU A 339 -15.19 -4.89 22.68
C GLU A 339 -14.68 -5.74 23.86
N LYS A 340 -15.29 -6.90 24.10
CA LYS A 340 -14.93 -7.81 25.21
C LYS A 340 -13.43 -8.11 25.32
N THR A 341 -12.75 -8.22 24.17
CA THR A 341 -11.30 -8.42 24.13
C THR A 341 -10.52 -7.25 24.72
N LYS A 342 -10.96 -6.01 24.46
CA LYS A 342 -10.36 -4.81 25.05
C LYS A 342 -10.60 -4.72 26.55
N GLU A 343 -11.81 -5.07 26.99
CA GLU A 343 -12.14 -5.15 28.43
C GLU A 343 -11.26 -6.16 29.17
N ASP A 344 -11.06 -7.36 28.60
CA ASP A 344 -10.19 -8.39 29.24
C ASP A 344 -8.74 -7.91 29.34
N ILE A 345 -8.22 -7.24 28.32
CA ILE A 345 -6.87 -6.66 28.34
C ILE A 345 -6.74 -5.64 29.49
N ILE A 346 -7.68 -4.73 29.62
CA ILE A 346 -7.68 -3.71 30.69
C ILE A 346 -7.79 -4.36 32.07
N PHE A 347 -8.71 -5.32 32.24
CA PHE A 347 -8.86 -6.07 33.47
C PHE A 347 -7.55 -6.73 33.92
N ARG A 348 -6.85 -7.39 33.00
CA ARG A 348 -5.57 -8.06 33.29
C ARG A 348 -4.43 -7.10 33.60
N ILE A 349 -4.38 -5.93 32.94
CA ILE A 349 -3.38 -4.91 33.25
C ILE A 349 -3.56 -4.40 34.68
N ILE A 350 -4.80 -4.14 35.10
CA ILE A 350 -5.11 -3.69 36.46
C ILE A 350 -4.75 -4.79 37.47
N GLN A 351 -5.16 -6.04 37.18
CA GLN A 351 -4.84 -7.19 38.03
C GLN A 351 -3.33 -7.39 38.23
N GLU A 352 -2.56 -7.32 37.13
CA GLU A 352 -1.10 -7.46 37.18
C GLU A 352 -0.44 -6.30 37.93
N SER A 353 -0.93 -5.07 37.75
CA SER A 353 -0.41 -3.89 38.45
C SER A 353 -0.65 -3.99 39.96
N ILE A 354 -1.84 -4.38 40.41
CA ILE A 354 -2.13 -4.61 41.85
C ILE A 354 -1.25 -5.73 42.40
N THR A 355 -1.07 -6.82 41.63
CA THR A 355 -0.21 -7.93 42.04
C THR A 355 1.25 -7.50 42.18
N ASN A 356 1.74 -6.67 41.26
CA ASN A 356 3.10 -6.13 41.31
C ASN A 356 3.29 -5.17 42.48
N ALA A 357 2.32 -4.31 42.76
CA ALA A 357 2.31 -3.42 43.95
C ALA A 357 2.45 -4.22 45.25
N LEU A 358 1.74 -5.33 45.39
CA LEU A 358 1.84 -6.21 46.55
C LEU A 358 3.15 -6.99 46.65
N ARG A 359 3.57 -7.62 45.53
CA ARG A 359 4.74 -8.52 45.52
C ARG A 359 6.07 -7.78 45.52
N HIS A 360 6.16 -6.75 44.72
CA HIS A 360 7.40 -6.02 44.43
C HIS A 360 7.45 -4.67 45.11
N GLY A 361 6.31 -3.95 45.13
CA GLY A 361 6.23 -2.62 45.71
C GLY A 361 6.12 -2.63 47.23
N LYS A 362 5.63 -3.70 47.88
CA LYS A 362 5.23 -3.73 49.29
C LYS A 362 4.28 -2.56 49.61
N ALA A 363 3.45 -2.20 48.67
CA ALA A 363 2.54 -1.07 48.76
C ALA A 363 1.44 -1.34 49.79
N THR A 364 0.98 -0.27 50.41
CA THR A 364 -0.18 -0.26 51.32
C THR A 364 -1.38 0.39 50.70
N GLU A 365 -1.20 1.15 49.62
CA GLU A 365 -2.24 1.88 48.93
C GLU A 365 -1.96 1.85 47.41
N VAL A 366 -3.03 1.68 46.61
CA VAL A 366 -3.01 1.73 45.14
C VAL A 366 -4.14 2.64 44.69
N GLU A 367 -3.85 3.56 43.81
CA GLU A 367 -4.82 4.43 43.17
C GLU A 367 -4.99 4.01 41.72
N ILE A 368 -6.24 3.80 41.28
CA ILE A 368 -6.61 3.39 39.92
C ILE A 368 -7.53 4.45 39.35
N ASN A 369 -7.06 5.17 38.35
CA ASN A 369 -7.79 6.23 37.68
C ASN A 369 -8.08 5.85 36.24
N MET A 370 -9.36 5.75 35.87
CA MET A 370 -9.84 5.46 34.52
C MET A 370 -10.63 6.67 34.03
N PHE A 371 -10.00 7.46 33.15
CA PHE A 371 -10.61 8.66 32.59
C PHE A 371 -10.47 8.70 31.08
N ASN A 372 -11.23 9.54 30.40
CA ASN A 372 -11.19 9.68 28.97
C ASN A 372 -11.29 11.15 28.55
N ASP A 373 -10.64 11.48 27.43
CA ASP A 373 -10.87 12.73 26.70
C ASP A 373 -11.69 12.46 25.43
N ASP A 374 -11.81 13.46 24.54
CA ASP A 374 -12.60 13.32 23.31
C ASP A 374 -12.02 12.29 22.32
N TYR A 375 -10.75 11.91 22.45
CA TYR A 375 -10.02 11.09 21.47
C TYR A 375 -9.41 9.82 22.03
N LYS A 376 -9.23 9.73 23.35
CA LYS A 376 -8.46 8.66 24.00
C LYS A 376 -9.08 8.19 25.30
N TYR A 377 -8.87 6.91 25.60
CA TYR A 377 -9.02 6.32 26.91
C TYR A 377 -7.68 6.33 27.63
N MET A 378 -7.69 6.67 28.91
CA MET A 378 -6.52 6.70 29.77
C MET A 378 -6.77 5.91 31.05
N LEU A 379 -5.81 5.04 31.39
CA LEU A 379 -5.76 4.28 32.63
C LEU A 379 -4.43 4.61 33.32
N VAL A 380 -4.50 5.08 34.54
CA VAL A 380 -3.34 5.36 35.40
C VAL A 380 -3.48 4.56 36.68
N ILE A 381 -2.47 3.74 36.99
CA ILE A 381 -2.40 2.97 38.23
C ILE A 381 -1.13 3.39 38.94
N GLN A 382 -1.23 3.85 40.17
CA GLN A 382 -0.13 4.31 41.00
C GLN A 382 -0.16 3.59 42.34
N ASP A 383 0.94 3.02 42.76
CA ASP A 383 1.10 2.52 44.13
C ASP A 383 2.02 3.43 44.96
N ASN A 384 1.96 3.28 46.26
CA ASN A 384 2.81 3.97 47.23
C ASN A 384 3.99 3.12 47.73
N GLY A 385 4.38 2.12 46.95
CA GLY A 385 5.45 1.18 47.31
C GLY A 385 6.85 1.76 47.20
N VAL A 386 7.86 0.87 47.27
CA VAL A 386 9.29 1.27 47.30
C VAL A 386 9.79 1.86 45.97
N GLY A 387 9.04 1.69 44.86
CA GLY A 387 9.47 2.12 43.54
C GLY A 387 10.71 1.36 43.01
N CYS A 388 11.31 1.90 41.94
CA CYS A 388 12.58 1.38 41.41
C CYS A 388 13.35 2.48 40.66
N GLN A 389 14.67 2.52 40.80
CA GLN A 389 15.53 3.47 40.07
C GLN A 389 15.70 3.08 38.60
N GLU A 390 15.72 1.78 38.30
CA GLU A 390 15.78 1.24 36.93
C GLU A 390 14.66 0.24 36.74
N ILE A 391 13.89 0.41 35.66
CA ILE A 391 12.79 -0.51 35.33
C ILE A 391 13.33 -1.70 34.60
N HIS A 392 13.36 -2.85 35.27
CA HIS A 392 13.67 -4.11 34.65
C HIS A 392 12.39 -4.76 34.05
N TYR A 393 12.37 -4.91 32.74
CA TYR A 393 11.25 -5.53 32.02
C TYR A 393 11.24 -7.04 32.23
N GLY A 394 10.68 -7.46 33.37
CA GLY A 394 10.37 -8.86 33.64
C GLY A 394 9.21 -9.35 32.78
N TYR A 395 8.79 -10.61 33.00
CA TYR A 395 7.73 -11.26 32.22
C TYR A 395 6.39 -10.48 32.29
N GLY A 396 5.97 -10.03 33.47
CA GLY A 396 4.72 -9.28 33.66
C GLY A 396 4.66 -7.97 32.90
N LEU A 397 5.74 -7.14 32.95
CA LEU A 397 5.78 -5.87 32.24
C LEU A 397 5.80 -6.07 30.70
N LYS A 398 6.52 -7.10 30.21
CA LYS A 398 6.52 -7.45 28.78
C LYS A 398 5.13 -7.88 28.30
N GLN A 399 4.45 -8.73 29.06
CA GLN A 399 3.08 -9.13 28.73
C GLN A 399 2.11 -7.95 28.71
N MET A 400 2.23 -7.00 29.65
CA MET A 400 1.41 -5.80 29.61
C MET A 400 1.68 -4.97 28.34
N GLN A 401 2.94 -4.83 27.90
CA GLN A 401 3.28 -4.16 26.64
C GLN A 401 2.66 -4.85 25.42
N GLU A 402 2.79 -6.17 25.32
CA GLU A 402 2.23 -6.97 24.24
C GLU A 402 0.71 -6.84 24.16
N ARG A 403 0.02 -6.87 25.31
CA ARG A 403 -1.44 -6.70 25.39
C ARG A 403 -1.89 -5.29 24.98
N VAL A 404 -1.19 -4.24 25.43
CA VAL A 404 -1.52 -2.85 25.03
C VAL A 404 -1.27 -2.61 23.54
N ALA A 405 -0.30 -3.29 22.94
CA ALA A 405 -0.09 -3.23 21.49
C ALA A 405 -1.29 -3.77 20.69
N ILE A 406 -2.05 -4.74 21.22
CA ILE A 406 -3.30 -5.24 20.61
C ILE A 406 -4.39 -4.14 20.59
N LEU A 407 -4.34 -3.20 21.55
CA LEU A 407 -5.25 -2.04 21.62
C LEU A 407 -4.84 -0.87 20.71
N ASP A 408 -3.75 -1.02 19.92
CA ASP A 408 -3.07 0.10 19.24
C ASP A 408 -2.72 1.23 20.22
N GLY A 409 -2.48 0.86 21.48
CA GLY A 409 -2.23 1.77 22.59
C GLY A 409 -0.75 1.93 22.93
N LYS A 410 -0.48 2.81 23.89
CA LYS A 410 0.84 3.02 24.48
C LYS A 410 0.77 2.74 25.97
N ILE A 411 1.81 2.06 26.49
CA ILE A 411 2.01 1.86 27.92
C ILE A 411 3.34 2.44 28.33
N SER A 412 3.36 3.11 29.48
CA SER A 412 4.58 3.62 30.10
C SER A 412 4.61 3.29 31.58
N PHE A 413 5.81 3.12 32.11
CA PHE A 413 6.07 2.80 33.50
C PHE A 413 7.02 3.84 34.11
N ILE A 414 6.77 4.21 35.37
CA ILE A 414 7.59 5.19 36.11
C ILE A 414 7.78 4.61 37.53
N GLY A 415 9.03 4.57 38.01
CA GLY A 415 9.38 3.98 39.31
C GLY A 415 9.59 4.98 40.45
N ASP A 416 9.30 6.29 40.26
CA ASP A 416 9.51 7.34 41.25
C ASP A 416 8.34 7.43 42.22
N ASN A 417 8.63 7.44 43.55
CA ASN A 417 7.62 7.50 44.61
C ASN A 417 6.53 6.41 44.50
N GLY A 418 6.95 5.12 44.45
CA GLY A 418 6.13 3.99 44.11
C GLY A 418 6.25 3.62 42.65
N PHE A 419 5.31 2.87 42.12
CA PHE A 419 5.32 2.45 40.72
C PHE A 419 4.05 2.92 40.02
N ARG A 420 4.23 3.61 38.88
CA ARG A 420 3.13 4.12 38.06
C ARG A 420 3.10 3.40 36.72
N THR A 421 1.93 2.84 36.40
CA THR A 421 1.61 2.29 35.09
C THR A 421 0.60 3.21 34.41
N MET A 422 0.92 3.72 33.21
CA MET A 422 0.02 4.54 32.41
C MET A 422 -0.24 3.87 31.08
N VAL A 423 -1.52 3.72 30.73
CA VAL A 423 -1.97 3.16 29.45
C VAL A 423 -2.85 4.18 28.75
N GLU A 424 -2.60 4.43 27.49
CA GLU A 424 -3.46 5.25 26.62
C GLU A 424 -3.74 4.52 25.30
N PHE A 425 -4.99 4.56 24.83
CA PHE A 425 -5.39 4.00 23.55
C PHE A 425 -6.54 4.83 22.94
N ARG A 426 -6.73 4.72 21.63
CA ARG A 426 -7.75 5.48 20.92
C ARG A 426 -9.16 4.95 21.19
N LYS A 427 -10.12 5.89 21.17
CA LYS A 427 -11.54 5.57 21.16
C LYS A 427 -11.97 4.82 19.90
#